data_9cfe032c068d6dcfa935ee1e4c29a319
#
_entry.id   9cfe032c068d6dcfa935ee1e4c29a319
#
_cell.length_a   1.000
_cell.length_b   1.000
_cell.length_c   1.000
_cell.angle_alpha   90.00
_cell.angle_beta   90.00
_cell.angle_gamma   90.00
#
_symmetry.space_group_name_H-M   'P 1'
#
loop_
_entity.id
_entity.type
_entity.pdbx_description
1 polymer ?
#
loop_
_entity_poly.entity_id
_entity_poly.type
_entity_poly.pdbx_seq_one_letter_code
_entity_poly.pdbx_strand_id
1 'polypeptide(L)'
;MKKYGFPYKGSKNKLAEKIVKLFPDAENFYDLFCGGCAITHRALIEDRWKNYVINDIDSRCPKLFLDAINGKFKNETRWISREDFYNLKDTDAYVAFCWSFGNNGKGYMYSKEIEPYKKALHYARVFNDFSLFNDFGVKTSDCSRMWIIEHPDEIKQKYILWYCKNILHSELDILELQKNLTEKVKKNNEELRQYLINGLKKSNKRPCDVDRFLGTNGMAGHYFGKSQWEFPTREVYEKLQTFICLEKPYLEIYGLQELLESLQSLQSLQSLESLERLERLQSLERLERLERLCKSYDEIEIKPNSIIYCDIPYKGTDKYNNLDFDHEAFFNWCKKQTELCFISSYEMPEDFISIAEFNHRCTLSCKNQATIEKVFIPKHQLDLYKARLSACI
;
A
#
# COMPACT_ATOMS: atom_id res chain seq x y z
N MET A 1 18.01 1.14 -4.38
CA MET A 1 17.27 2.33 -4.86
C MET A 1 16.95 3.20 -3.64
N LYS A 2 17.25 4.51 -3.69
CA LYS A 2 16.89 5.41 -2.59
C LYS A 2 15.36 5.48 -2.46
N LYS A 3 14.84 5.40 -1.24
CA LYS A 3 13.40 5.49 -0.95
C LYS A 3 13.13 6.85 -0.31
N TYR A 4 12.19 7.62 -0.84
CA TYR A 4 11.80 8.94 -0.35
C TYR A 4 10.44 8.91 0.33
N GLY A 5 10.23 9.79 1.31
CA GLY A 5 9.00 9.86 2.10
C GLY A 5 8.75 8.63 2.96
N PHE A 6 7.57 8.52 3.52
CA PHE A 6 7.12 7.33 4.25
C PHE A 6 6.29 6.39 3.35
N PRO A 7 6.05 5.13 3.78
CA PRO A 7 5.22 4.18 3.03
C PRO A 7 3.80 4.70 2.86
N TYR A 8 3.35 4.83 1.60
CA TYR A 8 2.04 5.38 1.29
C TYR A 8 1.55 4.86 -0.07
N LYS A 9 0.24 4.55 -0.18
CA LYS A 9 -0.38 4.10 -1.44
C LYS A 9 -0.28 5.22 -2.49
N GLY A 10 0.23 4.93 -3.67
CA GLY A 10 0.40 5.93 -4.74
C GLY A 10 1.65 6.82 -4.61
N SER A 11 2.50 6.60 -3.60
CA SER A 11 3.71 7.41 -3.38
C SER A 11 4.61 7.48 -4.62
N LYS A 12 5.02 8.69 -5.00
CA LYS A 12 5.96 9.00 -6.10
C LYS A 12 7.43 8.70 -5.77
N ASN A 13 7.67 7.92 -4.73
CA ASN A 13 9.02 7.65 -4.20
C ASN A 13 10.04 7.19 -5.26
N LYS A 14 9.63 6.38 -6.26
CA LYS A 14 10.51 5.93 -7.35
C LYS A 14 10.81 7.00 -8.39
N LEU A 15 9.96 8.02 -8.49
CA LEU A 15 10.03 9.08 -9.47
C LEU A 15 10.47 10.41 -8.87
N ALA A 16 10.51 10.53 -7.53
CA ALA A 16 10.77 11.78 -6.84
C ALA A 16 12.03 12.50 -7.32
N GLU A 17 13.13 11.79 -7.51
CA GLU A 17 14.37 12.37 -8.01
C GLU A 17 14.23 12.95 -9.42
N LYS A 18 13.48 12.28 -10.30
CA LYS A 18 13.27 12.73 -11.68
C LYS A 18 12.31 13.91 -11.73
N ILE A 19 11.25 13.88 -10.93
CA ILE A 19 10.24 14.94 -10.88
C ILE A 19 10.84 16.22 -10.30
N VAL A 20 11.56 16.15 -9.18
CA VAL A 20 12.16 17.34 -8.53
C VAL A 20 13.19 18.03 -9.44
N LYS A 21 13.89 17.29 -10.31
CA LYS A 21 14.81 17.87 -11.31
C LYS A 21 14.12 18.72 -12.38
N LEU A 22 12.81 18.59 -12.56
CA LEU A 22 12.06 19.42 -13.50
C LEU A 22 11.77 20.82 -12.95
N PHE A 23 11.85 20.99 -11.64
CA PHE A 23 11.47 22.25 -11.00
C PHE A 23 12.62 23.26 -11.10
N PRO A 24 12.38 24.48 -11.58
CA PRO A 24 13.35 25.55 -11.53
C PRO A 24 13.53 26.07 -10.10
N ASP A 25 14.54 26.91 -9.91
CA ASP A 25 14.75 27.62 -8.64
C ASP A 25 13.63 28.60 -8.35
N ALA A 26 13.30 28.72 -7.07
CA ALA A 26 12.29 29.64 -6.55
C ALA A 26 12.56 29.89 -5.05
N GLU A 27 11.80 30.77 -4.44
CA GLU A 27 11.90 31.01 -3.01
C GLU A 27 11.09 29.98 -2.20
N ASN A 28 9.89 29.62 -2.68
CA ASN A 28 8.96 28.78 -1.99
C ASN A 28 8.64 27.52 -2.79
N PHE A 29 8.50 26.39 -2.09
CA PHE A 29 8.06 25.12 -2.65
C PHE A 29 6.79 24.65 -1.93
N TYR A 30 5.73 24.42 -2.70
CA TYR A 30 4.44 23.93 -2.20
C TYR A 30 4.16 22.52 -2.73
N ASP A 31 3.99 21.54 -1.83
CA ASP A 31 3.50 20.19 -2.12
C ASP A 31 2.07 20.09 -1.60
N LEU A 32 1.08 20.36 -2.47
CA LEU A 32 -0.31 20.56 -2.07
C LEU A 32 -1.10 19.26 -1.86
N PHE A 33 -0.59 18.14 -2.35
CA PHE A 33 -1.15 16.79 -2.19
C PHE A 33 -0.03 15.86 -1.77
N CYS A 34 0.56 16.13 -0.60
CA CYS A 34 1.87 15.55 -0.25
C CYS A 34 1.82 14.04 0.01
N GLY A 35 0.66 13.45 0.35
CA GLY A 35 0.51 12.03 0.64
C GLY A 35 1.66 11.50 1.50
N GLY A 36 2.47 10.58 0.96
CA GLY A 36 3.66 10.05 1.63
C GLY A 36 4.88 10.98 1.66
N CYS A 37 4.73 12.24 1.27
CA CYS A 37 5.77 13.29 1.26
C CYS A 37 7.06 12.90 0.51
N ALA A 38 6.95 12.09 -0.56
CA ALA A 38 8.12 11.63 -1.29
C ALA A 38 8.78 12.76 -2.08
N ILE A 39 7.99 13.64 -2.68
CA ILE A 39 8.47 14.79 -3.45
C ILE A 39 9.07 15.83 -2.52
N THR A 40 8.36 16.18 -1.44
CA THR A 40 8.87 17.08 -0.40
C THR A 40 10.20 16.58 0.19
N HIS A 41 10.30 15.29 0.55
CA HIS A 41 11.55 14.72 1.08
C HIS A 41 12.71 14.90 0.09
N ARG A 42 12.49 14.64 -1.19
CA ARG A 42 13.52 14.82 -2.21
C ARG A 42 13.85 16.30 -2.41
N ALA A 43 12.87 17.18 -2.38
CA ALA A 43 13.05 18.63 -2.49
C ALA A 43 13.88 19.17 -1.30
N LEU A 44 13.61 18.74 -0.08
CA LEU A 44 14.40 19.10 1.10
C LEU A 44 15.88 18.64 1.00
N ILE A 45 16.14 17.48 0.40
CA ILE A 45 17.52 17.02 0.15
C ILE A 45 18.23 17.88 -0.90
N GLU A 46 17.51 18.33 -1.94
CA GLU A 46 18.08 19.25 -2.95
C GLU A 46 18.46 20.61 -2.37
N ASP A 47 17.72 21.08 -1.40
CA ASP A 47 17.96 22.35 -0.67
C ASP A 47 18.00 23.59 -1.57
N ARG A 48 17.19 23.62 -2.62
CA ARG A 48 17.15 24.74 -3.57
C ARG A 48 16.16 25.83 -3.21
N TRP A 49 15.20 25.55 -2.33
CA TRP A 49 14.14 26.47 -1.91
C TRP A 49 14.35 26.91 -0.47
N LYS A 50 13.96 28.15 -0.13
CA LYS A 50 14.09 28.68 1.22
C LYS A 50 12.98 28.19 2.14
N ASN A 51 11.75 28.12 1.62
CA ASN A 51 10.58 27.75 2.37
C ASN A 51 9.88 26.56 1.71
N TYR A 52 9.38 25.63 2.50
CA TYR A 52 8.64 24.46 2.06
C TYR A 52 7.28 24.43 2.75
N VAL A 53 6.23 24.18 1.99
CA VAL A 53 4.87 24.04 2.48
C VAL A 53 4.35 22.68 2.06
N ILE A 54 3.96 21.87 3.03
CA ILE A 54 3.31 20.58 2.79
C ILE A 54 1.86 20.65 3.18
N ASN A 55 1.00 20.18 2.32
CA ASN A 55 -0.44 20.11 2.55
C ASN A 55 -1.01 18.78 2.10
N ASP A 56 -1.96 18.27 2.84
CA ASP A 56 -2.84 17.18 2.43
C ASP A 56 -4.17 17.34 3.16
N ILE A 57 -5.27 17.00 2.50
CA ILE A 57 -6.60 17.00 3.13
C ILE A 57 -6.67 15.95 4.25
N ASP A 58 -5.88 14.89 4.16
CA ASP A 58 -5.66 13.95 5.25
C ASP A 58 -4.54 14.48 6.17
N SER A 59 -4.93 15.13 7.25
CA SER A 59 -4.00 15.72 8.23
C SER A 59 -2.98 14.74 8.80
N ARG A 60 -3.24 13.43 8.70
CA ARG A 60 -2.34 12.36 9.17
C ARG A 60 -1.06 12.31 8.35
N CYS A 61 -1.14 12.61 7.04
CA CYS A 61 0.00 12.55 6.13
C CYS A 61 1.10 13.56 6.48
N PRO A 62 0.85 14.89 6.47
CA PRO A 62 1.86 15.86 6.85
C PRO A 62 2.29 15.71 8.32
N LYS A 63 1.37 15.28 9.20
CA LYS A 63 1.69 15.05 10.62
C LYS A 63 2.71 13.91 10.79
N LEU A 64 2.50 12.77 10.14
CA LEU A 64 3.42 11.62 10.23
C LEU A 64 4.82 11.99 9.73
N PHE A 65 4.89 12.74 8.64
CA PHE A 65 6.16 13.19 8.08
C PHE A 65 6.93 14.07 9.06
N LEU A 66 6.27 15.06 9.68
CA LEU A 66 6.89 15.92 10.70
C LEU A 66 7.27 15.15 11.95
N ASP A 67 6.38 14.28 12.47
CA ASP A 67 6.66 13.43 13.63
C ASP A 67 7.93 12.58 13.39
N ALA A 68 8.11 12.06 12.15
CA ALA A 68 9.27 11.27 11.78
C ALA A 68 10.56 12.12 11.72
N ILE A 69 10.53 13.28 11.08
CA ILE A 69 11.68 14.20 11.05
C ILE A 69 12.09 14.62 12.47
N ASN A 70 11.12 14.87 13.34
CA ASN A 70 11.35 15.23 14.76
C ASN A 70 11.84 14.05 15.62
N GLY A 71 12.09 12.90 15.02
CA GLY A 71 12.66 11.75 15.73
C GLY A 71 11.70 10.97 16.60
N LYS A 72 10.38 11.19 16.48
CA LYS A 72 9.37 10.51 17.29
C LYS A 72 9.45 8.98 17.25
N PHE A 73 9.92 8.44 16.14
CA PHE A 73 9.96 6.98 15.88
C PHE A 73 11.32 6.35 16.12
N LYS A 74 12.30 7.08 16.65
CA LYS A 74 13.67 6.58 16.90
C LYS A 74 13.73 5.33 17.79
N ASN A 75 12.79 5.20 18.71
CA ASN A 75 12.70 4.06 19.63
C ASN A 75 11.34 3.36 19.51
N GLU A 76 10.71 3.43 18.35
CA GLU A 76 9.42 2.78 18.14
C GLU A 76 9.62 1.27 18.01
N THR A 77 9.01 0.52 18.90
CA THR A 77 9.17 -0.95 18.98
C THR A 77 7.85 -1.69 19.09
N ARG A 78 6.72 -0.96 19.15
CA ARG A 78 5.40 -1.58 19.36
C ARG A 78 5.08 -2.63 18.29
N TRP A 79 4.60 -3.76 18.73
CA TRP A 79 3.77 -4.61 17.89
C TRP A 79 2.35 -4.05 17.89
N ILE A 80 1.78 -3.79 16.74
CA ILE A 80 0.39 -3.38 16.61
C ILE A 80 -0.42 -4.62 16.24
N SER A 81 -1.31 -5.04 17.14
CA SER A 81 -2.22 -6.14 16.86
C SER A 81 -3.31 -5.72 15.87
N ARG A 82 -4.04 -6.69 15.33
CA ARG A 82 -5.20 -6.40 14.48
C ARG A 82 -6.25 -5.55 15.20
N GLU A 83 -6.51 -5.84 16.46
CA GLU A 83 -7.45 -5.09 17.30
C GLU A 83 -6.95 -3.66 17.50
N ASP A 84 -5.70 -3.48 17.90
CA ASP A 84 -5.08 -2.16 18.06
C ASP A 84 -5.10 -1.37 16.76
N PHE A 85 -4.86 -2.03 15.63
CA PHE A 85 -4.92 -1.37 14.33
C PHE A 85 -6.30 -0.74 14.08
N TYR A 86 -7.38 -1.50 14.24
CA TYR A 86 -8.72 -0.97 13.98
C TYR A 86 -9.16 0.08 15.01
N ASN A 87 -8.64 0.02 16.23
CA ASN A 87 -8.92 1.00 17.27
C ASN A 87 -8.13 2.32 17.08
N LEU A 88 -6.93 2.25 16.51
CA LEU A 88 -5.99 3.37 16.47
C LEU A 88 -5.79 3.99 15.07
N LYS A 89 -6.12 3.29 13.98
CA LYS A 89 -5.82 3.74 12.61
C LYS A 89 -6.38 5.12 12.23
N ASP A 90 -7.44 5.54 12.87
CA ASP A 90 -8.07 6.84 12.58
C ASP A 90 -7.43 8.00 13.36
N THR A 91 -6.69 7.70 14.42
CA THR A 91 -6.05 8.68 15.31
C THR A 91 -4.52 8.65 15.30
N ASP A 92 -3.93 7.46 15.03
CA ASP A 92 -2.48 7.27 14.95
C ASP A 92 -2.05 7.04 13.49
N ALA A 93 -1.43 8.04 12.90
CA ALA A 93 -0.96 8.00 11.50
C ALA A 93 0.10 6.91 11.25
N TYR A 94 0.96 6.60 12.23
CA TYR A 94 1.93 5.51 12.13
C TYR A 94 1.23 4.17 12.01
N VAL A 95 0.22 3.93 12.86
CA VAL A 95 -0.61 2.73 12.78
C VAL A 95 -1.31 2.65 11.44
N ALA A 96 -1.96 3.75 11.01
CA ALA A 96 -2.69 3.79 9.75
C ALA A 96 -1.84 3.41 8.54
N PHE A 97 -0.69 4.04 8.36
CA PHE A 97 0.08 3.88 7.12
C PHE A 97 1.18 2.82 7.19
N CYS A 98 1.79 2.60 8.36
CA CYS A 98 2.87 1.63 8.48
C CYS A 98 2.39 0.20 8.81
N TRP A 99 1.16 0.04 9.28
CA TRP A 99 0.56 -1.25 9.66
C TRP A 99 -0.65 -1.64 8.82
N SER A 100 -0.90 -0.95 7.70
CA SER A 100 -1.97 -1.33 6.77
C SER A 100 -1.45 -2.03 5.52
N PHE A 101 -2.27 -2.91 4.99
CA PHE A 101 -2.01 -3.57 3.71
C PHE A 101 -1.98 -2.53 2.58
N GLY A 102 -0.89 -2.51 1.82
CA GLY A 102 -0.69 -1.52 0.75
C GLY A 102 -0.54 -0.08 1.24
N ASN A 103 -0.30 0.15 2.54
CA ASN A 103 -0.07 1.45 3.17
C ASN A 103 -1.20 2.46 2.89
N ASN A 104 -2.45 1.99 2.92
CA ASN A 104 -3.64 2.77 2.56
C ASN A 104 -4.53 3.17 3.75
N GLY A 105 -4.18 2.77 4.97
CA GLY A 105 -4.93 3.06 6.19
C GLY A 105 -6.27 2.31 6.34
N LYS A 106 -6.59 1.36 5.46
CA LYS A 106 -7.91 0.70 5.45
C LYS A 106 -7.93 -0.63 6.17
N GLY A 107 -7.13 -1.58 5.72
CA GLY A 107 -7.09 -2.95 6.25
C GLY A 107 -5.77 -3.28 6.92
N TYR A 108 -5.79 -4.12 7.96
CA TYR A 108 -4.59 -4.55 8.66
C TYR A 108 -3.60 -5.26 7.73
N MET A 109 -2.32 -5.09 8.00
CA MET A 109 -1.23 -5.53 7.13
C MET A 109 -1.14 -7.05 6.97
N TYR A 110 -1.43 -7.81 8.01
CA TYR A 110 -1.26 -9.27 8.03
C TYR A 110 -2.60 -9.98 8.03
N SER A 111 -2.70 -11.11 7.32
CA SER A 111 -3.84 -12.01 7.45
C SER A 111 -3.86 -12.68 8.84
N LYS A 112 -5.00 -13.21 9.27
CA LYS A 112 -5.13 -13.87 10.59
C LYS A 112 -4.19 -15.07 10.71
N GLU A 113 -3.99 -15.77 9.62
CA GLU A 113 -3.21 -17.00 9.53
C GLU A 113 -1.72 -16.73 9.75
N ILE A 114 -1.25 -15.55 9.33
CA ILE A 114 0.17 -15.21 9.38
C ILE A 114 0.55 -14.30 10.54
N GLU A 115 -0.40 -13.64 11.14
CA GLU A 115 -0.18 -12.69 12.23
C GLU A 115 0.64 -13.29 13.39
N PRO A 116 0.37 -14.53 13.89
CA PRO A 116 1.16 -15.13 14.96
C PRO A 116 2.64 -15.30 14.60
N TYR A 117 2.93 -15.75 13.38
CA TYR A 117 4.30 -15.89 12.90
C TYR A 117 5.02 -14.55 12.77
N LYS A 118 4.34 -13.53 12.25
CA LYS A 118 4.90 -12.17 12.12
C LYS A 118 5.16 -11.55 13.48
N LYS A 119 4.28 -11.79 14.45
CA LYS A 119 4.48 -11.37 15.84
C LYS A 119 5.72 -12.01 16.44
N ALA A 120 5.88 -13.33 16.28
CA ALA A 120 7.07 -14.03 16.75
C ALA A 120 8.37 -13.48 16.14
N LEU A 121 8.37 -13.22 14.83
CA LEU A 121 9.52 -12.59 14.15
C LEU A 121 9.79 -11.17 14.65
N HIS A 122 8.77 -10.37 14.90
CA HIS A 122 8.93 -9.03 15.44
C HIS A 122 9.56 -9.06 16.83
N TYR A 123 9.04 -9.91 17.72
CA TYR A 123 9.56 -10.06 19.07
C TYR A 123 11.00 -10.55 19.08
N ALA A 124 11.32 -11.51 18.22
CA ALA A 124 12.70 -11.99 18.09
C ALA A 124 13.66 -10.90 17.59
N ARG A 125 13.24 -10.09 16.61
CA ARG A 125 14.10 -9.04 16.04
C ARG A 125 14.25 -7.82 16.93
N VAL A 126 13.15 -7.39 17.53
CA VAL A 126 13.10 -6.13 18.29
C VAL A 126 13.50 -6.34 19.75
N PHE A 127 12.99 -7.38 20.39
CA PHE A 127 13.18 -7.63 21.82
C PHE A 127 14.17 -8.75 22.12
N ASN A 128 14.71 -9.42 21.11
CA ASN A 128 15.53 -10.64 21.27
C ASN A 128 14.79 -11.75 22.03
N ASP A 129 13.44 -11.74 21.92
CA ASP A 129 12.57 -12.72 22.57
C ASP A 129 12.07 -13.73 21.53
N PHE A 130 12.50 -14.97 21.70
CA PHE A 130 12.17 -16.10 20.83
C PHE A 130 11.10 -17.02 21.42
N SER A 131 10.52 -16.67 22.57
CA SER A 131 9.58 -17.54 23.31
C SER A 131 8.36 -17.93 22.47
N LEU A 132 7.86 -17.01 21.63
CA LEU A 132 6.69 -17.24 20.77
C LEU A 132 6.92 -18.33 19.70
N PHE A 133 8.15 -18.66 19.38
CA PHE A 133 8.44 -19.77 18.44
C PHE A 133 8.22 -21.14 19.05
N ASN A 134 8.23 -21.25 20.39
CA ASN A 134 7.94 -22.51 21.08
C ASN A 134 6.54 -23.02 20.75
N ASP A 135 5.56 -22.10 20.58
CA ASP A 135 4.19 -22.42 20.23
C ASP A 135 4.10 -23.12 18.87
N PHE A 136 5.07 -22.89 18.00
CA PHE A 136 5.14 -23.47 16.65
C PHE A 136 6.04 -24.71 16.57
N GLY A 137 6.41 -25.29 17.71
CA GLY A 137 7.28 -26.47 17.77
C GLY A 137 8.75 -26.18 17.41
N VAL A 138 9.18 -24.93 17.41
CA VAL A 138 10.58 -24.53 17.28
C VAL A 138 11.16 -24.43 18.68
N LYS A 139 11.97 -25.40 19.08
CA LYS A 139 12.65 -25.36 20.39
C LYS A 139 13.71 -24.27 20.37
N THR A 140 13.48 -23.22 21.12
CA THR A 140 14.37 -22.04 21.19
C THR A 140 15.65 -22.30 21.95
N SER A 141 15.75 -23.40 22.71
CA SER A 141 17.00 -23.90 23.28
C SER A 141 18.04 -24.27 22.23
N ASP A 142 17.60 -24.65 21.03
CA ASP A 142 18.45 -25.21 19.97
C ASP A 142 18.76 -24.16 18.87
N CYS A 143 18.18 -22.96 18.97
CA CYS A 143 18.27 -21.92 17.92
C CYS A 143 18.87 -20.64 18.47
N SER A 144 20.06 -20.26 17.99
CA SER A 144 20.60 -18.94 18.24
C SER A 144 19.77 -17.88 17.45
N ARG A 145 19.76 -16.63 17.92
CA ARG A 145 19.17 -15.48 17.18
C ARG A 145 19.62 -15.45 15.72
N MET A 146 20.90 -15.74 15.49
CA MET A 146 21.52 -15.78 14.18
C MET A 146 20.86 -16.84 13.30
N TRP A 147 20.63 -18.04 13.84
CA TRP A 147 20.03 -19.14 13.08
C TRP A 147 18.60 -18.83 12.57
N ILE A 148 17.75 -18.24 13.40
CA ILE A 148 16.39 -17.85 12.99
C ILE A 148 16.42 -16.78 11.90
N ILE A 149 17.37 -15.86 11.97
CA ILE A 149 17.53 -14.78 10.97
C ILE A 149 18.11 -15.34 9.67
N GLU A 150 19.02 -16.31 9.75
CA GLU A 150 19.71 -16.90 8.61
C GLU A 150 18.88 -17.99 7.89
N HIS A 151 17.92 -18.63 8.59
CA HIS A 151 17.10 -19.72 8.06
C HIS A 151 15.60 -19.42 8.10
N PRO A 152 15.17 -18.30 7.55
CA PRO A 152 13.76 -17.87 7.61
C PRO A 152 12.81 -18.86 6.93
N ASP A 153 13.27 -19.56 5.89
CA ASP A 153 12.45 -20.53 5.15
C ASP A 153 12.19 -21.81 5.96
N GLU A 154 13.15 -22.26 6.76
CA GLU A 154 12.98 -23.43 7.63
C GLU A 154 12.01 -23.13 8.77
N ILE A 155 12.12 -21.96 9.39
CA ILE A 155 11.18 -21.50 10.41
C ILE A 155 9.77 -21.37 9.84
N LYS A 156 9.66 -20.81 8.65
CA LYS A 156 8.40 -20.70 7.92
C LYS A 156 7.77 -22.07 7.67
N GLN A 157 8.55 -23.06 7.23
CA GLN A 157 8.06 -24.42 7.02
C GLN A 157 7.55 -25.06 8.32
N LYS A 158 8.27 -24.90 9.44
CA LYS A 158 7.82 -25.39 10.76
C LYS A 158 6.51 -24.73 11.18
N TYR A 159 6.36 -23.41 10.97
CA TYR A 159 5.11 -22.71 11.25
C TYR A 159 3.94 -23.23 10.38
N ILE A 160 4.16 -23.45 9.09
CA ILE A 160 3.13 -23.98 8.19
C ILE A 160 2.64 -25.36 8.67
N LEU A 161 3.58 -26.25 9.00
CA LEU A 161 3.24 -27.59 9.51
C LEU A 161 2.47 -27.52 10.82
N TRP A 162 2.89 -26.65 11.72
CA TRP A 162 2.18 -26.43 12.97
C TRP A 162 0.77 -25.92 12.70
N TYR A 163 0.59 -24.93 11.81
CA TYR A 163 -0.69 -24.36 11.46
C TYR A 163 -1.62 -25.39 10.80
N CYS A 164 -1.11 -26.15 9.82
CA CYS A 164 -1.86 -27.24 9.20
C CYS A 164 -2.36 -28.27 10.24
N LYS A 165 -1.47 -28.71 11.12
CA LYS A 165 -1.79 -29.71 12.12
C LYS A 165 -2.77 -29.20 13.19
N ASN A 166 -2.55 -28.00 13.73
CA ASN A 166 -3.24 -27.54 14.93
C ASN A 166 -4.50 -26.70 14.62
N ILE A 167 -4.52 -26.03 13.44
CA ILE A 167 -5.62 -25.14 13.06
C ILE A 167 -6.49 -25.74 11.96
N LEU A 168 -5.86 -26.32 10.93
CA LEU A 168 -6.59 -26.92 9.81
C LEU A 168 -6.87 -28.41 10.02
N HIS A 169 -6.35 -29.01 11.11
CA HIS A 169 -6.48 -30.44 11.41
C HIS A 169 -6.09 -31.35 10.22
N SER A 170 -5.11 -30.92 9.44
CA SER A 170 -4.60 -31.60 8.25
C SER A 170 -3.21 -32.13 8.48
N GLU A 171 -2.97 -33.41 8.24
CA GLU A 171 -1.62 -34.00 8.26
C GLU A 171 -0.99 -33.80 6.88
N LEU A 172 -0.02 -32.87 6.81
CA LEU A 172 0.81 -32.64 5.61
C LEU A 172 2.25 -33.00 5.90
N ASP A 173 2.87 -33.74 4.94
CA ASP A 173 4.30 -34.03 4.97
C ASP A 173 5.09 -32.85 4.36
N ILE A 174 6.27 -32.53 4.96
CA ILE A 174 7.20 -31.49 4.48
C ILE A 174 7.61 -31.71 3.03
N LEU A 175 7.87 -32.98 2.65
CA LEU A 175 8.25 -33.35 1.28
C LEU A 175 7.12 -33.12 0.29
N GLU A 176 5.88 -33.30 0.71
CA GLU A 176 4.69 -33.05 -0.08
C GLU A 176 4.43 -31.54 -0.24
N LEU A 177 4.71 -30.74 0.78
CA LEU A 177 4.67 -29.27 0.71
C LEU A 177 5.71 -28.70 -0.26
N GLN A 178 6.95 -29.18 -0.21
CA GLN A 178 8.03 -28.67 -1.06
C GLN A 178 7.86 -29.03 -2.55
N LYS A 179 7.39 -30.25 -2.84
CA LYS A 179 7.17 -30.72 -4.21
C LYS A 179 5.97 -30.06 -4.90
N ASN A 180 4.99 -29.58 -4.17
CA ASN A 180 3.65 -29.34 -4.70
C ASN A 180 3.19 -27.89 -4.64
N LEU A 181 3.99 -26.94 -4.11
CA LEU A 181 3.55 -25.56 -3.92
C LEU A 181 3.03 -24.89 -5.21
N THR A 182 3.65 -25.14 -6.34
CA THR A 182 3.27 -24.50 -7.60
C THR A 182 2.28 -25.32 -8.44
N GLU A 183 2.39 -26.65 -8.43
CA GLU A 183 1.50 -27.53 -9.19
C GLU A 183 0.18 -27.81 -8.47
N LYS A 184 0.21 -27.99 -7.13
CA LYS A 184 -0.99 -28.17 -6.31
C LYS A 184 -1.89 -26.93 -6.30
N VAL A 185 -1.34 -25.72 -6.29
CA VAL A 185 -2.14 -24.49 -6.36
C VAL A 185 -3.03 -24.48 -7.61
N LYS A 186 -2.47 -24.79 -8.79
CA LYS A 186 -3.27 -24.83 -10.03
C LYS A 186 -4.31 -25.94 -10.04
N LYS A 187 -3.96 -27.13 -9.56
CA LYS A 187 -4.87 -28.28 -9.50
C LYS A 187 -5.95 -28.06 -8.44
N ASN A 188 -5.57 -27.52 -7.29
CA ASN A 188 -6.48 -27.20 -6.21
C ASN A 188 -7.51 -26.12 -6.62
N ASN A 189 -7.12 -25.12 -7.38
CA ASN A 189 -8.03 -24.08 -7.87
C ASN A 189 -9.16 -24.66 -8.74
N GLU A 190 -8.88 -25.62 -9.61
CA GLU A 190 -9.93 -26.26 -10.40
C GLU A 190 -10.83 -27.16 -9.54
N GLU A 191 -10.28 -27.86 -8.56
CA GLU A 191 -11.06 -28.66 -7.60
C GLU A 191 -11.97 -27.77 -6.74
N LEU A 192 -11.48 -26.65 -6.26
CA LEU A 192 -12.24 -25.64 -5.52
C LEU A 192 -13.35 -25.05 -6.38
N ARG A 193 -13.05 -24.70 -7.62
CA ARG A 193 -14.05 -24.20 -8.56
C ARG A 193 -15.16 -25.23 -8.82
N GLN A 194 -14.78 -26.49 -9.03
CA GLN A 194 -15.75 -27.58 -9.23
C GLN A 194 -16.60 -27.82 -7.97
N TYR A 195 -16.01 -27.70 -6.79
CA TYR A 195 -16.75 -27.80 -5.53
C TYR A 195 -17.86 -26.72 -5.44
N LEU A 196 -17.53 -25.46 -5.73
CA LEU A 196 -18.51 -24.36 -5.76
C LEU A 196 -19.60 -24.61 -6.84
N ILE A 197 -19.21 -25.04 -8.05
CA ILE A 197 -20.15 -25.38 -9.14
C ILE A 197 -21.08 -26.51 -8.72
N ASN A 198 -20.58 -27.53 -8.03
CA ASN A 198 -21.39 -28.65 -7.57
C ASN A 198 -22.42 -28.21 -6.51
N GLY A 199 -22.03 -27.32 -5.58
CA GLY A 199 -22.94 -26.70 -4.63
C GLY A 199 -24.05 -25.89 -5.32
N LEU A 200 -23.67 -25.12 -6.35
CA LEU A 200 -24.63 -24.36 -7.16
C LEU A 200 -25.64 -25.27 -7.87
N LYS A 201 -25.16 -26.38 -8.48
CA LYS A 201 -26.02 -27.38 -9.14
C LYS A 201 -26.94 -28.10 -8.17
N LYS A 202 -26.43 -28.54 -7.00
CA LYS A 202 -27.22 -29.21 -5.95
C LYS A 202 -28.37 -28.35 -5.47
N SER A 203 -28.16 -27.04 -5.36
CA SER A 203 -29.17 -26.08 -4.92
C SER A 203 -30.10 -25.59 -6.04
N ASN A 204 -29.94 -26.09 -7.25
CA ASN A 204 -30.70 -25.67 -8.43
C ASN A 204 -30.69 -24.15 -8.66
N LYS A 205 -29.53 -23.51 -8.42
CA LYS A 205 -29.30 -22.06 -8.58
C LYS A 205 -28.43 -21.79 -9.79
N ARG A 206 -28.53 -20.58 -10.33
CA ARG A 206 -27.66 -20.07 -11.41
C ARG A 206 -26.73 -18.98 -10.88
N PRO A 207 -25.62 -18.67 -11.55
CA PRO A 207 -24.73 -17.59 -11.14
C PRO A 207 -25.45 -16.23 -10.94
N CYS A 208 -26.41 -15.90 -11.78
CA CYS A 208 -27.21 -14.66 -11.64
C CYS A 208 -28.07 -14.61 -10.35
N ASP A 209 -28.45 -15.76 -9.80
CA ASP A 209 -29.17 -15.84 -8.54
C ASP A 209 -28.24 -15.55 -7.37
N VAL A 210 -26.95 -15.93 -7.50
CA VAL A 210 -25.89 -15.61 -6.55
C VAL A 210 -25.58 -14.11 -6.55
N ASP A 211 -25.44 -13.47 -7.72
CA ASP A 211 -25.25 -12.03 -7.82
C ASP A 211 -26.40 -11.26 -7.15
N ARG A 212 -27.64 -11.69 -7.39
CA ARG A 212 -28.81 -11.08 -6.75
C ARG A 212 -28.79 -11.25 -5.24
N PHE A 213 -28.42 -12.43 -4.75
CA PHE A 213 -28.34 -12.72 -3.31
C PHE A 213 -27.25 -11.89 -2.61
N LEU A 214 -26.09 -11.71 -3.26
CA LEU A 214 -24.96 -10.94 -2.73
C LEU A 214 -25.11 -9.43 -2.95
N GLY A 215 -26.08 -8.98 -3.76
CA GLY A 215 -26.22 -7.59 -4.16
C GLY A 215 -25.09 -7.12 -5.09
N THR A 216 -24.52 -8.03 -5.90
CA THR A 216 -23.41 -7.77 -6.82
C THR A 216 -23.87 -7.85 -8.27
N ASN A 217 -23.01 -7.39 -9.19
CA ASN A 217 -23.26 -7.51 -10.63
C ASN A 217 -22.03 -8.11 -11.32
N GLY A 218 -22.15 -9.36 -11.78
CA GLY A 218 -21.11 -10.06 -12.49
C GLY A 218 -20.03 -10.75 -11.61
N MET A 219 -20.06 -10.60 -10.29
CA MET A 219 -19.09 -11.23 -9.39
C MET A 219 -19.23 -12.76 -9.37
N ALA A 220 -20.43 -13.30 -9.56
CA ALA A 220 -20.65 -14.74 -9.70
C ALA A 220 -19.85 -15.36 -10.86
N GLY A 221 -19.60 -14.58 -11.91
CA GLY A 221 -18.73 -15.00 -13.03
C GLY A 221 -17.30 -15.29 -12.59
N HIS A 222 -16.79 -14.59 -11.57
CA HIS A 222 -15.45 -14.82 -11.00
C HIS A 222 -15.42 -16.09 -10.14
N TYR A 223 -16.49 -16.42 -9.43
CA TYR A 223 -16.53 -17.59 -8.54
C TYR A 223 -16.79 -18.93 -9.30
N PHE A 224 -17.56 -18.89 -10.38
CA PHE A 224 -17.99 -20.10 -11.10
C PHE A 224 -17.40 -20.22 -12.51
N GLY A 225 -16.94 -19.13 -13.11
CA GLY A 225 -16.35 -19.09 -14.45
C GLY A 225 -14.92 -19.62 -14.50
N LYS A 226 -14.39 -19.79 -15.72
CA LYS A 226 -12.96 -20.14 -15.94
C LYS A 226 -12.08 -18.91 -16.11
N SER A 227 -12.62 -17.84 -16.66
CA SER A 227 -11.89 -16.59 -16.90
C SER A 227 -11.87 -15.74 -15.62
N GLN A 228 -10.69 -15.31 -15.21
CA GLN A 228 -10.51 -14.49 -13.99
C GLN A 228 -11.08 -15.13 -12.72
N TRP A 229 -10.95 -16.48 -12.62
CA TRP A 229 -11.46 -17.20 -11.47
C TRP A 229 -10.81 -16.74 -10.16
N GLU A 230 -11.65 -16.54 -9.15
CA GLU A 230 -11.26 -16.15 -7.80
C GLU A 230 -12.13 -16.92 -6.81
N PHE A 231 -11.53 -17.44 -5.73
CA PHE A 231 -12.29 -18.08 -4.67
C PHE A 231 -12.98 -17.01 -3.83
N PRO A 232 -14.25 -17.20 -3.41
CA PRO A 232 -14.95 -16.22 -2.57
C PRO A 232 -14.17 -15.92 -1.30
N THR A 233 -14.15 -14.65 -0.87
CA THR A 233 -13.63 -14.32 0.46
C THR A 233 -14.40 -15.07 1.54
N ARG A 234 -13.81 -15.25 2.72
CA ARG A 234 -14.43 -15.96 3.82
C ARG A 234 -15.85 -15.46 4.12
N GLU A 235 -16.04 -14.16 4.19
CA GLU A 235 -17.34 -13.53 4.44
C GLU A 235 -18.37 -13.89 3.35
N VAL A 236 -17.95 -13.84 2.09
CA VAL A 236 -18.81 -14.21 0.95
C VAL A 236 -19.09 -15.71 0.95
N TYR A 237 -18.07 -16.53 1.21
CA TYR A 237 -18.24 -17.99 1.28
C TYR A 237 -19.25 -18.41 2.38
N GLU A 238 -19.15 -17.84 3.57
CA GLU A 238 -20.05 -18.11 4.69
C GLU A 238 -21.50 -17.73 4.35
N LYS A 239 -21.72 -16.63 3.62
CA LYS A 239 -23.04 -16.28 3.06
C LYS A 239 -23.50 -17.30 2.00
N LEU A 240 -22.61 -17.71 1.11
CA LEU A 240 -22.92 -18.68 0.07
C LEU A 240 -23.16 -20.08 0.62
N GLN A 241 -22.55 -20.44 1.74
CA GLN A 241 -22.63 -21.78 2.35
C GLN A 241 -24.07 -22.21 2.58
N THR A 242 -24.91 -21.30 3.04
CA THR A 242 -26.35 -21.57 3.25
C THR A 242 -27.14 -21.46 1.95
N PHE A 243 -26.79 -20.54 1.05
CA PHE A 243 -27.54 -20.24 -0.16
C PHE A 243 -27.39 -21.32 -1.25
N ILE A 244 -26.17 -21.88 -1.40
CA ILE A 244 -25.87 -22.92 -2.42
C ILE A 244 -25.47 -24.26 -1.83
N CYS A 245 -25.85 -24.55 -0.58
CA CYS A 245 -25.66 -25.83 0.10
C CYS A 245 -24.21 -26.34 0.09
N LEU A 246 -23.24 -25.50 0.49
CA LEU A 246 -21.87 -25.93 0.68
C LEU A 246 -21.72 -26.63 2.04
N GLU A 247 -21.30 -27.91 2.01
CA GLU A 247 -21.30 -28.77 3.21
C GLU A 247 -20.11 -28.49 4.15
N LYS A 248 -18.97 -28.06 3.56
CA LYS A 248 -17.71 -27.92 4.29
C LYS A 248 -17.48 -26.48 4.77
N PRO A 249 -16.89 -26.28 5.99
CA PRO A 249 -16.49 -24.95 6.43
C PRO A 249 -15.40 -24.35 5.53
N TYR A 250 -15.34 -23.01 5.45
CA TYR A 250 -14.35 -22.29 4.64
C TYR A 250 -12.91 -22.74 4.92
N LEU A 251 -12.51 -22.85 6.19
CA LEU A 251 -11.16 -23.24 6.57
C LEU A 251 -10.77 -24.64 6.11
N GLU A 252 -11.71 -25.58 6.08
CA GLU A 252 -11.45 -26.94 5.61
C GLU A 252 -11.19 -26.99 4.10
N ILE A 253 -11.85 -26.10 3.34
CA ILE A 253 -11.76 -26.07 1.89
C ILE A 253 -10.62 -25.19 1.40
N TYR A 254 -10.50 -23.97 1.95
CA TYR A 254 -9.61 -22.94 1.41
C TYR A 254 -8.50 -22.52 2.39
N GLY A 255 -8.55 -22.91 3.65
CA GLY A 255 -7.60 -22.44 4.65
C GLY A 255 -6.13 -22.73 4.31
N LEU A 256 -5.83 -23.89 3.70
CA LEU A 256 -4.48 -24.19 3.22
C LEU A 256 -4.05 -23.27 2.07
N GLN A 257 -4.95 -23.01 1.12
CA GLN A 257 -4.69 -22.13 -0.02
C GLN A 257 -4.47 -20.69 0.45
N GLU A 258 -5.32 -20.18 1.33
CA GLU A 258 -5.20 -18.85 1.94
C GLU A 258 -3.87 -18.72 2.71
N LEU A 259 -3.48 -19.74 3.47
CA LEU A 259 -2.20 -19.80 4.12
C LEU A 259 -1.04 -19.74 3.11
N LEU A 260 -1.09 -20.53 2.05
CA LEU A 260 -0.04 -20.58 1.04
C LEU A 260 0.07 -19.25 0.27
N GLU A 261 -1.04 -18.61 -0.08
CA GLU A 261 -1.06 -17.29 -0.71
C GLU A 261 -0.51 -16.21 0.22
N SER A 262 -0.92 -16.23 1.49
CA SER A 262 -0.38 -15.34 2.52
C SER A 262 1.13 -15.53 2.72
N LEU A 263 1.60 -16.76 2.63
CA LEU A 263 3.00 -17.14 2.80
C LEU A 263 3.89 -16.73 1.62
N GLN A 264 3.35 -16.61 0.41
CA GLN A 264 4.11 -16.07 -0.74
C GLN A 264 4.49 -14.59 -0.53
N SER A 265 3.69 -13.85 0.24
CA SER A 265 3.96 -12.44 0.60
C SER A 265 4.98 -12.25 1.74
N LEU A 266 5.56 -13.34 2.26
CA LEU A 266 6.25 -13.40 3.56
C LEU A 266 7.71 -12.98 3.58
N GLN A 267 8.30 -12.53 2.49
CA GLN A 267 9.75 -12.30 2.45
C GLN A 267 10.24 -11.15 3.34
N SER A 268 9.35 -10.26 3.81
CA SER A 268 9.78 -9.13 4.64
C SER A 268 8.81 -8.82 5.79
N LEU A 269 9.34 -8.26 6.88
CA LEU A 269 8.55 -7.58 7.90
C LEU A 269 8.29 -6.14 7.42
N GLN A 270 7.24 -5.94 6.64
CA GLN A 270 6.90 -4.64 6.07
C GLN A 270 6.74 -3.53 7.13
N SER A 271 6.31 -3.89 8.34
CA SER A 271 6.24 -2.96 9.47
C SER A 271 7.59 -2.42 9.89
N LEU A 272 8.62 -3.28 9.98
CA LEU A 272 9.99 -2.86 10.30
C LEU A 272 10.63 -2.07 9.15
N GLU A 273 10.41 -2.47 7.89
CA GLU A 273 10.86 -1.68 6.74
C GLU A 273 10.21 -0.28 6.70
N SER A 274 8.94 -0.20 7.11
CA SER A 274 8.24 1.08 7.23
C SER A 274 8.83 1.94 8.33
N LEU A 275 9.15 1.34 9.47
CA LEU A 275 9.81 2.02 10.59
C LEU A 275 11.21 2.53 10.20
N GLU A 276 12.04 1.70 9.57
CA GLU A 276 13.35 2.11 9.06
C GLU A 276 13.27 3.30 8.08
N ARG A 277 12.18 3.40 7.31
CA ARG A 277 11.95 4.55 6.43
C ARG A 277 11.64 5.81 7.21
N LEU A 278 10.84 5.72 8.29
CA LEU A 278 10.55 6.85 9.18
C LEU A 278 11.81 7.32 9.92
N GLU A 279 12.63 6.38 10.42
CA GLU A 279 13.88 6.70 11.09
C GLU A 279 14.86 7.45 10.18
N ARG A 280 14.92 7.08 8.90
CA ARG A 280 15.76 7.78 7.92
C ARG A 280 15.34 9.23 7.66
N LEU A 281 14.09 9.61 7.91
CA LEU A 281 13.64 10.98 7.78
C LEU A 281 14.24 11.91 8.85
N GLN A 282 14.72 11.37 9.97
CA GLN A 282 15.38 12.15 11.03
C GLN A 282 16.67 12.84 10.58
N SER A 283 17.31 12.34 9.53
CA SER A 283 18.51 13.00 8.98
C SER A 283 18.25 14.33 8.27
N LEU A 284 16.97 14.73 8.16
CA LEU A 284 16.58 16.02 7.60
C LEU A 284 16.64 17.11 8.69
N GLU A 285 17.71 17.89 8.72
CA GLU A 285 17.98 18.89 9.78
C GLU A 285 17.27 20.25 9.59
N ARG A 286 16.20 20.33 8.74
CA ARG A 286 15.70 21.63 8.25
C ARG A 286 14.23 21.93 8.54
N LEU A 287 13.79 21.59 9.72
CA LEU A 287 12.40 21.78 10.19
C LEU A 287 11.92 23.24 10.20
N GLU A 288 12.80 24.17 10.45
CA GLU A 288 12.47 25.60 10.57
C GLU A 288 11.89 26.21 9.28
N ARG A 289 12.11 25.55 8.14
CA ARG A 289 11.65 25.99 6.82
C ARG A 289 10.43 25.22 6.31
N LEU A 290 9.88 24.29 7.12
CA LEU A 290 8.79 23.41 6.71
C LEU A 290 7.49 23.78 7.41
N GLU A 291 6.58 24.38 6.68
CA GLU A 291 5.22 24.68 7.13
C GLU A 291 4.28 23.53 6.79
N ARG A 292 3.42 23.16 7.74
CA ARG A 292 2.40 22.13 7.56
C ARG A 292 1.01 22.73 7.50
N LEU A 293 0.27 22.38 6.48
CA LEU A 293 -1.13 22.73 6.32
C LEU A 293 -2.02 21.46 6.27
N CYS A 294 -3.32 21.67 6.45
CA CYS A 294 -4.37 20.68 6.28
C CYS A 294 -5.63 21.41 5.82
N LYS A 295 -5.62 21.77 4.54
CA LYS A 295 -6.67 22.59 3.91
C LYS A 295 -7.00 22.04 2.54
N SER A 296 -8.12 22.49 1.97
CA SER A 296 -8.33 22.35 0.54
C SER A 296 -7.27 23.14 -0.23
N TYR A 297 -6.84 22.63 -1.39
CA TYR A 297 -5.78 23.25 -2.20
C TYR A 297 -6.11 24.69 -2.59
N ASP A 298 -7.38 25.01 -2.79
CA ASP A 298 -7.90 26.31 -3.20
C ASP A 298 -8.01 27.33 -2.05
N GLU A 299 -7.89 26.88 -0.80
CA GLU A 299 -7.84 27.75 0.39
C GLU A 299 -6.40 28.18 0.75
N ILE A 300 -5.40 27.71 0.00
CA ILE A 300 -3.99 27.97 0.28
C ILE A 300 -3.53 29.19 -0.50
N GLU A 301 -3.09 30.22 0.21
CA GLU A 301 -2.47 31.37 -0.38
C GLU A 301 -1.06 31.05 -0.89
N ILE A 302 -0.84 31.16 -2.19
CA ILE A 302 0.45 30.94 -2.84
C ILE A 302 1.25 32.24 -2.85
N LYS A 303 2.41 32.24 -2.19
CA LYS A 303 3.31 33.39 -2.20
C LYS A 303 3.97 33.59 -3.57
N PRO A 304 4.39 34.80 -3.92
CA PRO A 304 5.17 35.03 -5.13
C PRO A 304 6.49 34.24 -5.13
N ASN A 305 7.03 33.99 -6.32
CA ASN A 305 8.26 33.23 -6.53
C ASN A 305 8.19 31.81 -5.96
N SER A 306 7.16 31.08 -6.37
CA SER A 306 6.83 29.73 -5.88
C SER A 306 6.90 28.68 -6.98
N ILE A 307 7.14 27.44 -6.54
CA ILE A 307 6.84 26.21 -7.29
C ILE A 307 5.68 25.52 -6.57
N ILE A 308 4.66 25.16 -7.32
CA ILE A 308 3.50 24.40 -6.83
C ILE A 308 3.56 23.00 -7.44
N TYR A 309 3.53 21.96 -6.61
CA TYR A 309 3.44 20.58 -7.05
C TYR A 309 2.13 19.95 -6.55
N CYS A 310 1.45 19.23 -7.46
CA CYS A 310 0.17 18.59 -7.22
C CYS A 310 0.18 17.14 -7.73
N ASP A 311 0.05 16.17 -6.82
CA ASP A 311 -0.17 14.75 -7.11
C ASP A 311 -1.62 14.40 -6.80
N ILE A 312 -2.52 14.78 -7.70
CA ILE A 312 -3.96 14.69 -7.51
C ILE A 312 -4.48 13.24 -7.61
N PRO A 313 -5.64 12.92 -7.01
CA PRO A 313 -6.33 11.66 -7.25
C PRO A 313 -6.62 11.47 -8.75
N TYR A 314 -6.25 10.31 -9.31
CA TYR A 314 -6.42 10.06 -10.75
C TYR A 314 -7.86 9.67 -11.08
N LYS A 315 -8.34 10.09 -12.26
CA LYS A 315 -9.65 9.69 -12.77
C LYS A 315 -9.74 8.17 -12.88
N GLY A 316 -10.84 7.59 -12.39
CA GLY A 316 -11.09 6.14 -12.46
C GLY A 316 -10.33 5.29 -11.44
N THR A 317 -9.60 5.89 -10.50
CA THR A 317 -9.02 5.18 -9.35
C THR A 317 -9.98 5.17 -8.16
N ASP A 318 -9.73 4.26 -7.18
CA ASP A 318 -10.52 4.21 -5.94
C ASP A 318 -10.68 5.59 -5.29
N LYS A 319 -11.89 5.90 -4.82
CA LYS A 319 -12.18 7.14 -4.10
C LYS A 319 -11.21 7.34 -2.94
N TYR A 320 -10.59 8.50 -2.91
CA TYR A 320 -9.71 8.88 -1.82
C TYR A 320 -10.54 9.37 -0.64
N ASN A 321 -10.46 8.71 0.51
CA ASN A 321 -11.24 9.03 1.71
C ASN A 321 -12.76 9.18 1.48
N ASN A 322 -13.34 8.43 0.52
CA ASN A 322 -14.75 8.52 0.13
C ASN A 322 -15.21 9.88 -0.43
N LEU A 323 -14.28 10.80 -0.72
CA LEU A 323 -14.56 12.08 -1.34
C LEU A 323 -14.38 11.97 -2.85
N ASP A 324 -15.32 12.54 -3.59
CA ASP A 324 -15.19 12.74 -5.03
C ASP A 324 -14.33 13.99 -5.26
N PHE A 325 -13.18 13.82 -5.92
CA PHE A 325 -12.31 14.95 -6.27
C PHE A 325 -12.87 15.66 -7.52
N ASP A 326 -13.14 16.96 -7.39
CA ASP A 326 -13.60 17.78 -8.51
C ASP A 326 -12.42 18.19 -9.40
N HIS A 327 -12.17 17.38 -10.42
CA HIS A 327 -11.10 17.62 -11.37
C HIS A 327 -11.29 18.90 -12.18
N GLU A 328 -12.53 19.29 -12.50
CA GLU A 328 -12.81 20.48 -13.28
C GLU A 328 -12.53 21.75 -12.48
N ALA A 329 -12.99 21.81 -11.24
CA ALA A 329 -12.64 22.88 -10.31
C ALA A 329 -11.13 23.00 -10.12
N PHE A 330 -10.43 21.88 -9.95
CA PHE A 330 -8.97 21.85 -9.82
C PHE A 330 -8.28 22.38 -11.09
N PHE A 331 -8.68 21.95 -12.28
CA PHE A 331 -8.09 22.43 -13.53
C PHE A 331 -8.29 23.94 -13.72
N ASN A 332 -9.48 24.43 -13.35
CA ASN A 332 -9.76 25.87 -13.40
C ASN A 332 -8.96 26.65 -12.37
N TRP A 333 -8.70 26.08 -11.19
CA TRP A 333 -7.80 26.66 -10.20
C TRP A 333 -6.36 26.71 -10.73
N CYS A 334 -5.83 25.64 -11.31
CA CYS A 334 -4.49 25.62 -11.90
C CYS A 334 -4.32 26.68 -12.99
N LYS A 335 -5.31 26.88 -13.84
CA LYS A 335 -5.29 27.89 -14.92
C LYS A 335 -5.26 29.34 -14.41
N LYS A 336 -5.67 29.58 -13.18
CA LYS A 336 -5.62 30.90 -12.54
C LYS A 336 -4.29 31.19 -11.84
N GLN A 337 -3.44 30.17 -11.65
CA GLN A 337 -2.17 30.36 -10.95
C GLN A 337 -1.19 31.17 -11.80
N THR A 338 -0.55 32.14 -11.17
CA THR A 338 0.53 32.95 -11.76
C THR A 338 1.90 32.30 -11.55
N GLU A 339 2.03 31.48 -10.50
CA GLU A 339 3.22 30.71 -10.18
C GLU A 339 3.22 29.35 -10.89
N LEU A 340 4.41 28.79 -11.14
CA LEU A 340 4.56 27.54 -11.88
C LEU A 340 3.88 26.37 -11.12
N CYS A 341 2.91 25.75 -11.80
CA CYS A 341 2.13 24.65 -11.26
C CYS A 341 2.43 23.35 -12.02
N PHE A 342 3.02 22.38 -11.33
CA PHE A 342 3.38 21.06 -11.86
C PHE A 342 2.39 20.02 -11.37
N ILE A 343 1.82 19.25 -12.28
CA ILE A 343 0.76 18.27 -11.96
C ILE A 343 1.20 16.89 -12.44
N SER A 344 1.26 15.91 -11.52
CA SER A 344 1.41 14.50 -11.87
C SER A 344 0.06 13.90 -12.21
N SER A 345 -0.06 13.29 -13.40
CA SER A 345 -1.27 12.61 -13.86
C SER A 345 -0.94 11.70 -15.05
N TYR A 346 -1.88 10.81 -15.40
CA TYR A 346 -1.81 10.04 -16.66
C TYR A 346 -2.29 10.86 -17.85
N GLU A 347 -3.34 11.65 -17.66
CA GLU A 347 -4.00 12.45 -18.68
C GLU A 347 -4.46 13.77 -18.10
N MET A 348 -4.44 14.82 -18.92
CA MET A 348 -4.91 16.16 -18.59
C MET A 348 -5.66 16.77 -19.79
N PRO A 349 -6.55 17.75 -19.58
CA PRO A 349 -7.19 18.49 -20.66
C PRO A 349 -6.19 19.20 -21.58
N GLU A 350 -6.68 19.60 -22.76
CA GLU A 350 -5.85 20.27 -23.79
C GLU A 350 -5.21 21.59 -23.34
N ASP A 351 -5.73 22.24 -22.30
CA ASP A 351 -5.15 23.45 -21.71
C ASP A 351 -3.83 23.21 -20.96
N PHE A 352 -3.41 21.93 -20.82
CA PHE A 352 -2.18 21.53 -20.16
C PHE A 352 -1.23 20.89 -21.16
N ILE A 353 0.07 21.02 -20.92
CA ILE A 353 1.13 20.42 -21.73
C ILE A 353 1.99 19.48 -20.87
N SER A 354 2.25 18.28 -21.38
CA SER A 354 3.22 17.37 -20.76
C SER A 354 4.64 17.86 -21.00
N ILE A 355 5.39 18.04 -19.93
CA ILE A 355 6.81 18.44 -19.95
C ILE A 355 7.76 17.27 -19.69
N ALA A 356 7.26 16.18 -19.14
CA ALA A 356 8.03 14.95 -18.93
C ALA A 356 7.12 13.72 -18.87
N GLU A 357 7.66 12.58 -19.29
CA GLU A 357 7.00 11.27 -19.24
C GLU A 357 7.92 10.23 -18.62
N PHE A 358 7.39 9.39 -17.73
CA PHE A 358 8.13 8.38 -17.02
C PHE A 358 7.43 7.01 -17.13
N ASN A 359 8.13 6.00 -17.64
CA ASN A 359 7.64 4.63 -17.61
C ASN A 359 7.60 4.13 -16.18
N HIS A 360 6.42 3.76 -15.70
CA HIS A 360 6.20 3.20 -14.38
C HIS A 360 5.46 1.87 -14.47
N ARG A 361 5.92 0.86 -13.69
CA ARG A 361 5.18 -0.38 -13.52
C ARG A 361 4.35 -0.28 -12.24
N CYS A 362 3.03 -0.28 -12.39
CA CYS A 362 2.13 -0.37 -11.25
C CYS A 362 2.16 -1.81 -10.72
N THR A 363 2.65 -2.00 -9.50
CA THR A 363 2.75 -3.31 -8.84
C THR A 363 1.47 -3.74 -8.13
N LEU A 364 0.46 -2.85 -8.05
CA LEU A 364 -0.80 -3.08 -7.33
C LEU A 364 -1.97 -3.52 -8.24
N SER A 365 -1.81 -3.50 -9.56
CA SER A 365 -2.80 -4.05 -10.47
C SER A 365 -2.40 -5.47 -10.88
N CYS A 366 -3.35 -6.41 -10.84
CA CYS A 366 -3.17 -7.79 -11.35
C CYS A 366 -2.83 -7.84 -12.86
N LYS A 367 -2.92 -6.72 -13.56
CA LYS A 367 -2.42 -6.51 -14.92
C LYS A 367 -1.10 -5.78 -14.82
N ASN A 368 0.02 -6.47 -15.05
CA ASN A 368 1.38 -5.90 -15.23
C ASN A 368 1.42 -4.93 -16.43
N GLN A 369 0.54 -3.93 -16.47
CA GLN A 369 0.54 -2.90 -17.50
C GLN A 369 1.56 -1.82 -17.15
N ALA A 370 2.47 -1.57 -18.08
CA ALA A 370 3.32 -0.39 -18.01
C ALA A 370 2.42 0.85 -18.14
N THR A 371 2.35 1.65 -17.08
CA THR A 371 1.69 2.96 -17.10
C THR A 371 2.74 4.04 -17.31
N ILE A 372 2.38 5.06 -18.08
CA ILE A 372 3.25 6.23 -18.29
C ILE A 372 2.76 7.33 -17.34
N GLU A 373 3.57 7.63 -16.36
CA GLU A 373 3.37 8.79 -15.49
C GLU A 373 3.85 10.04 -16.21
N LYS A 374 3.05 11.10 -16.22
CA LYS A 374 3.38 12.36 -16.87
C LYS A 374 3.38 13.50 -15.88
N VAL A 375 4.19 14.51 -16.14
CA VAL A 375 4.16 15.78 -15.43
C VAL A 375 3.71 16.86 -16.40
N PHE A 376 2.68 17.57 -16.00
CA PHE A 376 2.04 18.63 -16.80
C PHE A 376 2.22 19.98 -16.15
N ILE A 377 2.15 21.02 -16.99
CA ILE A 377 1.96 22.41 -16.58
C ILE A 377 0.82 23.02 -17.38
N PRO A 378 0.12 24.08 -16.90
CA PRO A 378 -0.81 24.85 -17.72
C PRO A 378 -0.08 25.47 -18.94
N LYS A 379 -0.69 25.42 -20.13
CA LYS A 379 -0.07 25.90 -21.37
C LYS A 379 0.40 27.35 -21.29
N HIS A 380 -0.37 28.23 -20.60
CA HIS A 380 0.00 29.64 -20.45
C HIS A 380 1.28 29.85 -19.62
N GLN A 381 1.73 28.85 -18.86
CA GLN A 381 2.95 28.92 -18.05
C GLN A 381 4.20 28.42 -18.79
N LEU A 382 4.08 27.93 -20.02
CA LEU A 382 5.20 27.29 -20.74
C LEU A 382 6.37 28.26 -20.95
N ASP A 383 6.09 29.50 -21.31
CA ASP A 383 7.15 30.48 -21.55
C ASP A 383 7.84 30.91 -20.24
N LEU A 384 7.07 31.07 -19.17
CA LEU A 384 7.61 31.30 -17.84
C LEU A 384 8.48 30.13 -17.37
N TYR A 385 8.07 28.90 -17.61
CA TYR A 385 8.85 27.71 -17.29
C TYR A 385 10.18 27.67 -18.03
N LYS A 386 10.17 27.91 -19.36
CA LYS A 386 11.39 27.97 -20.16
C LYS A 386 12.35 29.09 -19.72
N ALA A 387 11.79 30.26 -19.41
CA ALA A 387 12.57 31.39 -18.93
C ALA A 387 13.27 31.09 -17.59
N ARG A 388 12.54 30.49 -16.62
CA ARG A 388 13.13 30.13 -15.33
C ARG A 388 14.18 29.02 -15.43
N LEU A 389 13.99 28.02 -16.31
CA LEU A 389 15.01 26.99 -16.56
C LEU A 389 16.31 27.59 -17.17
N SER A 390 16.18 28.53 -18.11
CA SER A 390 17.36 29.18 -18.74
C SER A 390 18.12 30.05 -17.75
N ALA A 391 17.50 30.56 -16.71
CA ALA A 391 18.13 31.32 -15.64
C ALA A 391 18.92 30.45 -14.62
N CYS A 392 18.69 29.15 -14.62
CA CYS A 392 19.36 28.18 -13.73
C CYS A 392 20.63 27.56 -14.37
N ILE A 393 20.93 27.89 -15.66
CA ILE A 393 22.14 27.49 -16.43
C ILE A 393 23.16 28.61 -16.40
#